data_740f0840176cc09703dffad3fe8b1161
#
_entry.id   740f0840176cc09703dffad3fe8b1161
#
_cell.length_a   1.000
_cell.length_b   1.000
_cell.length_c   1.000
_cell.angle_alpha   90.00
_cell.angle_beta   90.00
_cell.angle_gamma   90.00
#
_symmetry.space_group_name_H-M   'P 1'
#
loop_
_entity.id
_entity.type
_entity.pdbx_description
1 polymer ?
#
loop_
_entity_poly.entity_id
_entity_poly.type
_entity_poly.pdbx_seq_one_letter_code
_entity_poly.pdbx_strand_id
1 'polypeptide(L)'
;MARKVFNSPMFVKPCVVDVAHKLLRPTNWVFLDGKAHVEYRKGLNGLFTRQALEIYLPGQEEVYKKYFAKFLEISEENGGEPKPWMPVFRELMCAVSCRTFVGHYMSERVVKKIAHDYYLITAALELVNFPIIIPFTKTWYGKKAADMVLDEFAKCAAKAKVRMAAGGDITCIMDAWIRNMQDSAKYNEKIAKGIQVDESEKPAVSLRNFSDFEIAQTVFTFLFASQDATSSACTWLFQIMADCPDLLAKVREENLRLRGGDKNVPFSMDLLESMTYTRAIVKETLRYRPPVIMVPYLAKKDFPITEGYTVKKGSMIIPSVWPATHDPEAYPNPDTFDPERWITGDAEKQVKNWLVFGTGPHYCLGQTYAQLNLMAMIGKASMELDWVHYPTPVSEDIEVFATIFPQVSFLFRILDRIPDANYVQDHCKLVFTPRP
;
A
#
# COMPACT_ATOMS: atom_id res chain seq x y z
N MET A 1 15.76 -18.14 -5.97
CA MET A 1 14.66 -18.77 -6.74
C MET A 1 13.51 -17.80 -7.02
N ALA A 2 12.93 -17.09 -6.04
CA ALA A 2 11.83 -16.15 -6.25
C ALA A 2 12.08 -15.15 -7.39
N ARG A 3 13.26 -14.52 -7.42
CA ARG A 3 13.67 -13.59 -8.49
C ARG A 3 13.59 -14.22 -9.90
N LYS A 4 13.90 -15.51 -10.05
CA LYS A 4 13.78 -16.23 -11.35
C LYS A 4 12.33 -16.29 -11.79
N VAL A 5 11.40 -16.57 -10.87
CA VAL A 5 9.96 -16.58 -11.16
C VAL A 5 9.49 -15.19 -11.63
N PHE A 6 9.78 -14.14 -10.85
CA PHE A 6 9.36 -12.77 -11.16
C PHE A 6 9.87 -12.26 -12.52
N ASN A 7 11.06 -12.70 -12.94
CA ASN A 7 11.70 -12.27 -14.18
C ASN A 7 11.46 -13.22 -15.37
N SER A 8 10.51 -14.15 -15.26
CA SER A 8 10.24 -15.13 -16.31
C SER A 8 8.83 -14.97 -16.93
N PRO A 9 8.45 -13.80 -17.48
CA PRO A 9 7.10 -13.55 -17.98
C PRO A 9 6.71 -14.44 -19.16
N MET A 10 7.68 -15.06 -19.83
CA MET A 10 7.40 -16.05 -20.89
C MET A 10 6.89 -17.37 -20.35
N PHE A 11 7.19 -17.70 -19.09
CA PHE A 11 6.82 -18.97 -18.45
C PHE A 11 5.67 -18.81 -17.45
N VAL A 12 5.58 -17.68 -16.78
CA VAL A 12 4.63 -17.46 -15.70
C VAL A 12 3.90 -16.12 -15.86
N LYS A 13 2.74 -16.00 -15.23
CA LYS A 13 2.03 -14.73 -15.04
C LYS A 13 1.55 -14.64 -13.59
N PRO A 14 1.41 -13.44 -13.02
CA PRO A 14 0.73 -13.28 -11.74
C PRO A 14 -0.64 -13.93 -11.78
N CYS A 15 -1.01 -14.59 -10.73
CA CYS A 15 -2.36 -15.10 -10.56
C CYS A 15 -2.91 -14.71 -9.20
N VAL A 16 -4.21 -14.74 -9.13
CA VAL A 16 -4.96 -14.51 -7.90
C VAL A 16 -6.02 -15.61 -7.79
N VAL A 17 -6.56 -15.80 -6.61
CA VAL A 17 -7.67 -16.74 -6.40
C VAL A 17 -8.89 -16.34 -7.23
N ASP A 18 -9.70 -17.30 -7.64
CA ASP A 18 -10.86 -17.06 -8.53
C ASP A 18 -11.82 -15.99 -8.00
N VAL A 19 -11.98 -15.93 -6.68
CA VAL A 19 -12.82 -14.92 -6.04
C VAL A 19 -12.30 -13.50 -6.32
N ALA A 20 -10.99 -13.28 -6.39
CA ALA A 20 -10.44 -11.97 -6.68
C ALA A 20 -10.88 -11.43 -8.06
N HIS A 21 -11.01 -12.29 -9.07
CA HIS A 21 -11.58 -11.90 -10.37
C HIS A 21 -13.02 -11.39 -10.25
N LYS A 22 -13.79 -11.92 -9.30
CA LYS A 22 -15.18 -11.51 -9.06
C LYS A 22 -15.28 -10.23 -8.24
N LEU A 23 -14.35 -10.01 -7.30
CA LEU A 23 -14.30 -8.80 -6.49
C LEU A 23 -13.77 -7.60 -7.28
N LEU A 24 -12.62 -7.78 -7.95
CA LEU A 24 -11.93 -6.71 -8.70
C LEU A 24 -12.49 -6.52 -10.11
N ARG A 25 -13.32 -7.43 -10.59
CA ARG A 25 -13.87 -7.58 -11.96
C ARG A 25 -12.87 -8.19 -12.95
N PRO A 26 -13.32 -9.08 -13.84
CA PRO A 26 -12.46 -9.79 -14.79
C PRO A 26 -11.73 -8.86 -15.78
N THR A 27 -12.30 -7.69 -16.07
CA THR A 27 -11.74 -6.68 -16.97
C THR A 27 -10.69 -5.78 -16.33
N ASN A 28 -10.38 -5.99 -15.04
CA ASN A 28 -9.41 -5.16 -14.32
C ASN A 28 -8.00 -5.35 -14.88
N TRP A 29 -7.27 -4.23 -14.99
CA TRP A 29 -5.92 -4.20 -15.55
C TRP A 29 -4.90 -5.09 -14.81
N VAL A 30 -5.12 -5.34 -13.51
CA VAL A 30 -4.24 -6.18 -12.69
C VAL A 30 -4.15 -7.63 -13.20
N PHE A 31 -5.16 -8.08 -13.98
CA PHE A 31 -5.20 -9.40 -14.59
C PHE A 31 -4.61 -9.45 -16.01
N LEU A 32 -4.23 -8.31 -16.57
CA LEU A 32 -3.60 -8.24 -17.87
C LEU A 32 -2.20 -8.88 -17.84
N ASP A 33 -1.78 -9.44 -18.96
CA ASP A 33 -0.44 -10.02 -19.15
C ASP A 33 0.15 -9.55 -20.48
N GLY A 34 1.48 -9.67 -20.61
CA GLY A 34 2.21 -9.36 -21.83
C GLY A 34 2.06 -7.89 -22.27
N LYS A 35 1.85 -7.69 -23.57
CA LYS A 35 1.79 -6.35 -24.19
C LYS A 35 0.68 -5.47 -23.60
N ALA A 36 -0.50 -6.04 -23.39
CA ALA A 36 -1.63 -5.29 -22.85
C ALA A 36 -1.36 -4.74 -21.45
N HIS A 37 -0.72 -5.54 -20.57
CA HIS A 37 -0.26 -5.09 -19.25
C HIS A 37 0.74 -3.95 -19.37
N VAL A 38 1.76 -4.08 -20.22
CA VAL A 38 2.81 -3.06 -20.40
C VAL A 38 2.21 -1.73 -20.89
N GLU A 39 1.31 -1.77 -21.87
CA GLU A 39 0.65 -0.57 -22.41
C GLU A 39 -0.22 0.12 -21.36
N TYR A 40 -1.03 -0.64 -20.62
CA TYR A 40 -1.86 -0.08 -19.56
C TYR A 40 -1.00 0.56 -18.47
N ARG A 41 0.04 -0.15 -18.02
CA ARG A 41 0.94 0.30 -16.99
C ARG A 41 1.70 1.58 -17.35
N LYS A 42 2.07 1.77 -18.62
CA LYS A 42 2.67 3.03 -19.09
C LYS A 42 1.79 4.24 -18.76
N GLY A 43 0.46 4.12 -18.94
CA GLY A 43 -0.49 5.17 -18.61
C GLY A 43 -0.59 5.47 -17.11
N LEU A 44 -0.24 4.50 -16.25
CA LEU A 44 -0.30 4.65 -14.81
C LEU A 44 1.02 5.17 -14.20
N ASN A 45 2.16 4.91 -14.83
CA ASN A 45 3.48 5.29 -14.28
C ASN A 45 3.59 6.80 -14.02
N GLY A 46 2.99 7.63 -14.86
CA GLY A 46 2.97 9.09 -14.71
C GLY A 46 2.29 9.58 -13.42
N LEU A 47 1.42 8.75 -12.82
CA LEU A 47 0.69 9.08 -11.60
C LEU A 47 1.53 8.92 -10.33
N PHE A 48 2.69 8.29 -10.41
CA PHE A 48 3.59 7.99 -9.30
C PHE A 48 5.00 8.57 -9.50
N THR A 49 5.14 9.55 -10.40
CA THR A 49 6.39 10.31 -10.56
C THR A 49 6.63 11.21 -9.35
N ARG A 50 7.89 11.65 -9.17
CA ARG A 50 8.27 12.60 -8.11
C ARG A 50 7.35 13.84 -8.12
N GLN A 51 7.15 14.43 -9.28
CA GLN A 51 6.29 15.62 -9.45
C GLN A 51 4.83 15.34 -9.09
N ALA A 52 4.29 14.19 -9.47
CA ALA A 52 2.93 13.80 -9.11
C ALA A 52 2.79 13.57 -7.60
N LEU A 53 3.77 12.90 -6.98
CA LEU A 53 3.77 12.62 -5.54
C LEU A 53 3.84 13.92 -4.71
N GLU A 54 4.58 14.93 -5.15
CA GLU A 54 4.62 16.26 -4.53
C GLU A 54 3.21 16.86 -4.38
N ILE A 55 2.40 16.75 -5.43
CA ILE A 55 1.02 17.30 -5.45
C ILE A 55 0.13 16.62 -4.39
N TYR A 56 0.37 15.35 -4.06
CA TYR A 56 -0.48 14.60 -3.14
C TYR A 56 -0.09 14.77 -1.66
N LEU A 57 1.12 15.26 -1.36
CA LEU A 57 1.64 15.41 0.01
C LEU A 57 0.74 16.26 0.93
N PRO A 58 0.23 17.43 0.52
CA PRO A 58 -0.61 18.24 1.41
C PRO A 58 -1.86 17.51 1.89
N GLY A 59 -2.49 16.72 1.00
CA GLY A 59 -3.66 15.92 1.35
C GLY A 59 -3.33 14.78 2.32
N GLN A 60 -2.15 14.17 2.20
CA GLN A 60 -1.69 13.13 3.13
C GLN A 60 -1.39 13.74 4.50
N GLU A 61 -0.71 14.87 4.54
CA GLU A 61 -0.36 15.55 5.78
C GLU A 61 -1.59 15.99 6.58
N GLU A 62 -2.64 16.44 5.89
CA GLU A 62 -3.94 16.76 6.51
C GLU A 62 -4.53 15.53 7.22
N VAL A 63 -4.44 14.36 6.59
CA VAL A 63 -4.92 13.10 7.19
C VAL A 63 -4.06 12.71 8.40
N TYR A 64 -2.73 12.81 8.32
CA TYR A 64 -1.87 12.50 9.47
C TYR A 64 -2.19 13.38 10.66
N LYS A 65 -2.28 14.70 10.47
CA LYS A 65 -2.61 15.65 11.54
C LYS A 65 -3.93 15.28 12.23
N LYS A 66 -4.94 14.94 11.46
CA LYS A 66 -6.25 14.53 11.98
C LYS A 66 -6.16 13.24 12.79
N TYR A 67 -5.46 12.23 12.27
CA TYR A 67 -5.39 10.94 12.94
C TYR A 67 -4.47 10.96 14.16
N PHE A 68 -3.42 11.76 14.18
CA PHE A 68 -2.58 11.89 15.37
C PHE A 68 -3.34 12.55 16.52
N ALA A 69 -4.17 13.56 16.23
CA ALA A 69 -5.11 14.10 17.23
C ALA A 69 -6.08 13.01 17.74
N LYS A 70 -6.64 12.20 16.84
CA LYS A 70 -7.49 11.05 17.19
C LYS A 70 -6.75 9.99 18.02
N PHE A 71 -5.45 9.77 17.81
CA PHE A 71 -4.68 8.82 18.61
C PHE A 71 -4.59 9.25 20.06
N LEU A 72 -4.38 10.54 20.30
CA LEU A 72 -4.37 11.12 21.65
C LEU A 72 -5.75 11.03 22.31
N GLU A 73 -6.80 11.41 21.60
CA GLU A 73 -8.19 11.30 22.05
C GLU A 73 -8.54 9.85 22.47
N ILE A 74 -8.22 8.88 21.62
CA ILE A 74 -8.45 7.45 21.91
C ILE A 74 -7.68 6.99 23.15
N SER A 75 -6.43 7.42 23.33
CA SER A 75 -5.63 7.04 24.48
C SER A 75 -6.17 7.68 25.78
N GLU A 76 -6.62 8.92 25.71
CA GLU A 76 -7.25 9.64 26.83
C GLU A 76 -8.59 9.00 27.22
N GLU A 77 -9.48 8.76 26.24
CA GLU A 77 -10.78 8.09 26.46
C GLU A 77 -10.62 6.69 27.07
N ASN A 78 -9.53 5.99 26.76
CA ASN A 78 -9.21 4.69 27.35
C ASN A 78 -8.48 4.80 28.70
N GLY A 79 -8.40 6.00 29.29
CA GLY A 79 -7.75 6.22 30.59
C GLY A 79 -6.23 5.96 30.60
N GLY A 80 -5.57 6.00 29.44
CA GLY A 80 -4.15 5.67 29.29
C GLY A 80 -3.84 4.17 29.35
N GLU A 81 -4.85 3.30 29.35
CA GLU A 81 -4.67 1.86 29.30
C GLU A 81 -4.28 1.37 27.89
N PRO A 82 -3.41 0.34 27.78
CA PRO A 82 -3.01 -0.20 26.49
C PRO A 82 -4.18 -0.83 25.73
N LYS A 83 -4.27 -0.54 24.45
CA LYS A 83 -5.29 -1.12 23.57
C LYS A 83 -4.71 -1.56 22.24
N PRO A 84 -5.37 -2.47 21.51
CA PRO A 84 -4.99 -2.86 20.13
C PRO A 84 -5.07 -1.69 19.16
N TRP A 85 -3.99 -1.38 18.43
CA TRP A 85 -3.93 -0.23 17.50
C TRP A 85 -3.98 -0.61 16.03
N MET A 86 -3.74 -1.87 15.67
CA MET A 86 -3.81 -2.30 14.27
C MET A 86 -5.11 -1.86 13.56
N PRO A 87 -6.32 -1.95 14.17
CA PRO A 87 -7.54 -1.48 13.50
C PRO A 87 -7.53 0.02 13.22
N VAL A 88 -6.95 0.83 14.12
CA VAL A 88 -6.83 2.28 13.97
C VAL A 88 -5.81 2.63 12.87
N PHE A 89 -4.68 1.91 12.80
CA PHE A 89 -3.71 2.06 11.73
C PHE A 89 -4.29 1.66 10.37
N ARG A 90 -5.12 0.64 10.31
CA ARG A 90 -5.86 0.28 9.07
C ARG A 90 -6.81 1.39 8.63
N GLU A 91 -7.48 2.05 9.56
CA GLU A 91 -8.34 3.21 9.26
C GLU A 91 -7.52 4.40 8.75
N LEU A 92 -6.40 4.71 9.40
CA LEU A 92 -5.46 5.75 8.96
C LEU A 92 -4.97 5.48 7.52
N MET A 93 -4.46 4.27 7.24
CA MET A 93 -3.93 3.93 5.92
C MET A 93 -5.02 3.97 4.84
N CYS A 94 -6.24 3.56 5.15
CA CYS A 94 -7.39 3.71 4.26
C CYS A 94 -7.69 5.19 3.96
N ALA A 95 -7.66 6.04 4.98
CA ALA A 95 -7.92 7.46 4.82
C ALA A 95 -6.85 8.15 3.98
N VAL A 96 -5.56 7.84 4.20
CA VAL A 96 -4.44 8.35 3.40
C VAL A 96 -4.55 7.89 1.96
N SER A 97 -4.84 6.60 1.73
CA SER A 97 -5.03 6.04 0.39
C SER A 97 -6.21 6.70 -0.33
N CYS A 98 -7.38 6.81 0.31
CA CYS A 98 -8.53 7.48 -0.28
C CYS A 98 -8.25 8.96 -0.59
N ARG A 99 -7.57 9.70 0.32
CA ARG A 99 -7.20 11.09 0.09
C ARG A 99 -6.26 11.23 -1.11
N THR A 100 -5.26 10.35 -1.24
CA THR A 100 -4.31 10.35 -2.36
C THR A 100 -4.97 9.95 -3.67
N PHE A 101 -5.86 8.96 -3.65
CA PHE A 101 -6.41 8.38 -4.89
C PHE A 101 -7.63 9.12 -5.41
N VAL A 102 -8.53 9.55 -4.53
CA VAL A 102 -9.80 10.20 -4.91
C VAL A 102 -9.99 11.59 -4.29
N GLY A 103 -8.99 12.13 -3.56
CA GLY A 103 -9.05 13.49 -3.03
C GLY A 103 -10.23 13.76 -2.11
N HIS A 104 -10.83 14.93 -2.25
CA HIS A 104 -11.98 15.38 -1.47
C HIS A 104 -13.34 14.96 -2.07
N TYR A 105 -13.36 14.17 -3.15
CA TYR A 105 -14.62 13.72 -3.76
C TYR A 105 -15.39 12.75 -2.88
N MET A 106 -14.71 12.06 -1.96
CA MET A 106 -15.29 11.11 -1.02
C MET A 106 -15.44 11.72 0.36
N SER A 107 -16.62 11.56 0.96
CA SER A 107 -16.86 12.03 2.33
C SER A 107 -16.16 11.13 3.36
N GLU A 108 -15.78 11.70 4.51
CA GLU A 108 -15.17 10.95 5.62
C GLU A 108 -16.02 9.79 6.11
N ARG A 109 -17.35 9.96 6.13
CA ARG A 109 -18.28 8.88 6.50
C ARG A 109 -18.10 7.65 5.59
N VAL A 110 -17.92 7.88 4.29
CA VAL A 110 -17.72 6.80 3.31
C VAL A 110 -16.33 6.18 3.50
N VAL A 111 -15.29 7.00 3.71
CA VAL A 111 -13.93 6.50 3.99
C VAL A 111 -13.92 5.60 5.23
N LYS A 112 -14.55 6.03 6.34
CA LYS A 112 -14.67 5.22 7.56
C LYS A 112 -15.42 3.91 7.31
N LYS A 113 -16.50 3.95 6.51
CA LYS A 113 -17.23 2.75 6.14
C LYS A 113 -16.38 1.80 5.30
N ILE A 114 -15.62 2.31 4.33
CA ILE A 114 -14.69 1.50 3.53
C ILE A 114 -13.65 0.85 4.45
N ALA A 115 -13.00 1.63 5.32
CA ALA A 115 -11.99 1.13 6.25
C ALA A 115 -12.54 0.02 7.17
N HIS A 116 -13.74 0.21 7.68
CA HIS A 116 -14.43 -0.77 8.52
C HIS A 116 -14.77 -2.05 7.76
N ASP A 117 -15.32 -1.94 6.55
CA ASP A 117 -15.81 -3.10 5.80
C ASP A 117 -14.70 -3.78 4.98
N TYR A 118 -13.50 -3.17 4.88
CA TYR A 118 -12.43 -3.66 4.01
C TYR A 118 -11.96 -5.07 4.38
N TYR A 119 -11.99 -5.41 5.66
CA TYR A 119 -11.61 -6.76 6.11
C TYR A 119 -12.47 -7.87 5.46
N LEU A 120 -13.73 -7.57 5.08
CA LEU A 120 -14.60 -8.50 4.37
C LEU A 120 -14.05 -8.84 2.98
N ILE A 121 -13.43 -7.84 2.32
CA ILE A 121 -12.77 -8.04 1.02
C ILE A 121 -11.57 -8.96 1.20
N THR A 122 -10.74 -8.68 2.20
CA THR A 122 -9.53 -9.48 2.48
C THR A 122 -9.90 -10.90 2.89
N ALA A 123 -10.90 -11.06 3.78
CA ALA A 123 -11.39 -12.36 4.22
C ALA A 123 -11.96 -13.23 3.08
N ALA A 124 -12.51 -12.58 2.04
CA ALA A 124 -13.01 -13.29 0.86
C ALA A 124 -11.89 -13.83 -0.04
N LEU A 125 -10.64 -13.36 0.14
CA LEU A 125 -9.51 -13.71 -0.72
C LEU A 125 -8.66 -14.88 -0.17
N GLU A 126 -9.11 -15.56 0.87
CA GLU A 126 -8.43 -16.75 1.38
C GLU A 126 -8.23 -17.79 0.27
N LEU A 127 -7.05 -18.46 0.28
CA LEU A 127 -6.64 -19.42 -0.77
C LEU A 127 -7.60 -20.62 -0.91
N VAL A 128 -8.36 -20.93 0.12
CA VAL A 128 -9.28 -22.08 0.19
C VAL A 128 -10.73 -21.64 0.11
N ASN A 129 -11.07 -20.73 -0.78
CA ASN A 129 -12.44 -20.30 -0.98
C ASN A 129 -13.08 -20.98 -2.19
N PHE A 130 -14.36 -21.30 -2.06
CA PHE A 130 -15.16 -21.79 -3.18
C PHE A 130 -15.19 -20.72 -4.31
N PRO A 131 -15.07 -21.14 -5.58
CA PRO A 131 -15.13 -20.23 -6.72
C PRO A 131 -16.52 -19.62 -6.93
N ILE A 132 -17.54 -20.07 -6.19
CA ILE A 132 -18.92 -19.61 -6.29
C ILE A 132 -19.25 -18.68 -5.12
N ILE A 133 -19.85 -17.54 -5.41
CA ILE A 133 -20.33 -16.61 -4.39
C ILE A 133 -21.73 -17.03 -3.97
N ILE A 134 -21.82 -17.60 -2.76
CA ILE A 134 -23.09 -18.06 -2.17
C ILE A 134 -23.55 -17.00 -1.17
N PRO A 135 -24.83 -16.59 -1.17
CA PRO A 135 -25.39 -15.64 -0.20
C PRO A 135 -25.04 -16.01 1.25
N PHE A 136 -24.76 -14.99 2.05
CA PHE A 136 -24.40 -15.08 3.48
C PHE A 136 -23.06 -15.75 3.80
N THR A 137 -22.23 -16.04 2.78
CA THR A 137 -20.85 -16.50 2.97
C THR A 137 -19.86 -15.32 3.04
N LYS A 138 -18.63 -15.59 3.51
CA LYS A 138 -17.53 -14.60 3.51
C LYS A 138 -17.34 -13.97 2.13
N THR A 139 -17.35 -14.77 1.06
CA THR A 139 -17.18 -14.30 -0.32
C THR A 139 -18.32 -13.39 -0.77
N TRP A 140 -19.55 -13.63 -0.32
CA TRP A 140 -20.70 -12.77 -0.61
C TRP A 140 -20.61 -11.42 0.09
N TYR A 141 -20.24 -11.40 1.37
CA TYR A 141 -20.02 -10.14 2.10
C TYR A 141 -18.86 -9.36 1.52
N GLY A 142 -17.74 -10.04 1.21
CA GLY A 142 -16.59 -9.41 0.55
C GLY A 142 -16.96 -8.80 -0.82
N LYS A 143 -17.79 -9.50 -1.61
CA LYS A 143 -18.29 -8.95 -2.86
C LYS A 143 -19.15 -7.72 -2.65
N LYS A 144 -20.06 -7.73 -1.69
CA LYS A 144 -20.88 -6.54 -1.36
C LYS A 144 -20.02 -5.35 -0.93
N ALA A 145 -19.00 -5.60 -0.11
CA ALA A 145 -18.05 -4.55 0.27
C ALA A 145 -17.28 -4.00 -0.95
N ALA A 146 -16.78 -4.89 -1.83
CA ALA A 146 -16.10 -4.49 -3.06
C ALA A 146 -17.02 -3.71 -4.02
N ASP A 147 -18.26 -4.14 -4.18
CA ASP A 147 -19.27 -3.44 -5.00
C ASP A 147 -19.52 -2.03 -4.46
N MET A 148 -19.66 -1.87 -3.15
CA MET A 148 -19.84 -0.57 -2.52
C MET A 148 -18.64 0.36 -2.77
N VAL A 149 -17.41 -0.14 -2.66
CA VAL A 149 -16.21 0.66 -2.97
C VAL A 149 -16.18 1.09 -4.42
N LEU A 150 -16.48 0.18 -5.36
CA LEU A 150 -16.52 0.47 -6.79
C LEU A 150 -17.58 1.54 -7.12
N ASP A 151 -18.78 1.44 -6.54
CA ASP A 151 -19.85 2.41 -6.76
C ASP A 151 -19.47 3.81 -6.24
N GLU A 152 -18.86 3.88 -5.05
CA GLU A 152 -18.40 5.17 -4.51
C GLU A 152 -17.26 5.77 -5.33
N PHE A 153 -16.32 4.95 -5.81
CA PHE A 153 -15.25 5.44 -6.68
C PHE A 153 -15.77 5.88 -8.06
N ALA A 154 -16.79 5.23 -8.62
CA ALA A 154 -17.42 5.67 -9.86
C ALA A 154 -18.11 7.04 -9.69
N LYS A 155 -18.78 7.27 -8.55
CA LYS A 155 -19.33 8.60 -8.21
C LYS A 155 -18.24 9.66 -8.08
N CYS A 156 -17.08 9.32 -7.50
CA CYS A 156 -15.93 10.20 -7.43
C CYS A 156 -15.38 10.52 -8.83
N ALA A 157 -15.28 9.52 -9.71
CA ALA A 157 -14.82 9.71 -11.10
C ALA A 157 -15.72 10.65 -11.88
N ALA A 158 -17.04 10.51 -11.75
CA ALA A 158 -18.00 11.41 -12.41
C ALA A 158 -17.80 12.86 -11.94
N LYS A 159 -17.68 13.10 -10.63
CA LYS A 159 -17.43 14.44 -10.08
C LYS A 159 -16.07 15.01 -10.53
N ALA A 160 -15.03 14.17 -10.54
CA ALA A 160 -13.70 14.57 -10.96
C ALA A 160 -13.68 14.97 -12.45
N LYS A 161 -14.36 14.22 -13.33
CA LYS A 161 -14.48 14.57 -14.76
C LYS A 161 -15.10 15.95 -14.95
N VAL A 162 -16.16 16.28 -14.21
CA VAL A 162 -16.82 17.60 -14.29
C VAL A 162 -15.86 18.69 -13.84
N ARG A 163 -15.20 18.51 -12.68
CA ARG A 163 -14.26 19.50 -12.15
C ARG A 163 -13.05 19.71 -13.06
N MET A 164 -12.47 18.63 -13.59
CA MET A 164 -11.31 18.71 -14.46
C MET A 164 -11.66 19.31 -15.83
N ALA A 165 -12.87 19.08 -16.36
CA ALA A 165 -13.37 19.73 -17.57
C ALA A 165 -13.55 21.24 -17.39
N ALA A 166 -13.87 21.70 -16.17
CA ALA A 166 -13.95 23.10 -15.79
C ALA A 166 -12.58 23.75 -15.51
N GLY A 167 -11.47 23.04 -15.70
CA GLY A 167 -10.11 23.57 -15.48
C GLY A 167 -9.61 23.47 -14.03
N GLY A 168 -10.22 22.63 -13.20
CA GLY A 168 -9.81 22.45 -11.79
C GLY A 168 -8.36 21.95 -11.66
N ASP A 169 -7.70 22.30 -10.55
CA ASP A 169 -6.34 21.86 -10.24
C ASP A 169 -6.26 20.37 -9.93
N ILE A 170 -5.12 19.76 -10.21
CA ILE A 170 -4.84 18.37 -9.83
C ILE A 170 -4.54 18.34 -8.33
N THR A 171 -5.29 17.53 -7.59
CA THR A 171 -5.11 17.35 -6.13
C THR A 171 -4.98 15.88 -5.71
N CYS A 172 -5.26 14.95 -6.61
CA CYS A 172 -5.23 13.52 -6.36
C CYS A 172 -4.93 12.74 -7.64
N ILE A 173 -4.69 11.45 -7.49
CA ILE A 173 -4.40 10.53 -8.61
C ILE A 173 -5.54 10.52 -9.64
N MET A 174 -6.79 10.53 -9.19
CA MET A 174 -7.95 10.54 -10.09
C MET A 174 -7.99 11.78 -10.97
N ASP A 175 -7.72 12.96 -10.40
CA ASP A 175 -7.62 14.20 -11.16
C ASP A 175 -6.51 14.13 -12.22
N ALA A 176 -5.31 13.67 -11.82
CA ALA A 176 -4.16 13.56 -12.71
C ALA A 176 -4.46 12.63 -13.89
N TRP A 177 -5.09 11.49 -13.62
CA TRP A 177 -5.41 10.52 -14.67
C TRP A 177 -6.49 11.04 -15.63
N ILE A 178 -7.53 11.68 -15.10
CA ILE A 178 -8.58 12.31 -15.93
C ILE A 178 -8.00 13.46 -16.76
N ARG A 179 -7.10 14.28 -16.20
CA ARG A 179 -6.40 15.33 -16.97
C ARG A 179 -5.61 14.72 -18.12
N ASN A 180 -4.84 13.68 -17.90
CA ASN A 180 -4.08 13.00 -18.95
C ASN A 180 -4.99 12.43 -20.06
N MET A 181 -6.19 11.93 -19.70
CA MET A 181 -7.18 11.49 -20.69
C MET A 181 -7.72 12.67 -21.54
N GLN A 182 -8.06 13.79 -20.89
CA GLN A 182 -8.57 14.98 -21.57
C GLN A 182 -7.52 15.59 -22.50
N ASP A 183 -6.27 15.66 -22.08
CA ASP A 183 -5.17 16.19 -22.88
C ASP A 183 -4.87 15.27 -24.08
N SER A 184 -4.92 13.95 -23.88
CA SER A 184 -4.82 12.97 -24.97
C SER A 184 -5.96 13.12 -26.00
N ALA A 185 -7.19 13.31 -25.52
CA ALA A 185 -8.35 13.51 -26.40
C ALA A 185 -8.22 14.80 -27.23
N LYS A 186 -7.84 15.91 -26.59
CA LYS A 186 -7.61 17.21 -27.27
C LYS A 186 -6.49 17.11 -28.31
N TYR A 187 -5.38 16.47 -27.96
CA TYR A 187 -4.27 16.25 -28.89
C TYR A 187 -4.71 15.43 -30.11
N ASN A 188 -5.38 14.30 -29.89
CA ASN A 188 -5.87 13.46 -30.99
C ASN A 188 -6.88 14.16 -31.87
N GLU A 189 -7.76 15.02 -31.32
CA GLU A 189 -8.72 15.83 -32.06
C GLU A 189 -8.00 16.85 -32.95
N LYS A 190 -6.96 17.54 -32.44
CA LYS A 190 -6.17 18.48 -33.27
C LYS A 190 -5.50 17.75 -34.45
N ILE A 191 -4.88 16.59 -34.18
CA ILE A 191 -4.26 15.78 -35.25
C ILE A 191 -5.30 15.34 -36.29
N ALA A 192 -6.47 14.86 -35.88
CA ALA A 192 -7.52 14.43 -36.76
C ALA A 192 -8.05 15.58 -37.65
N LYS A 193 -8.00 16.82 -37.17
CA LYS A 193 -8.36 18.02 -37.92
C LYS A 193 -7.23 18.57 -38.80
N GLY A 194 -6.07 17.92 -38.84
CA GLY A 194 -4.88 18.39 -39.59
C GLY A 194 -4.23 19.66 -39.02
N ILE A 195 -4.51 19.99 -37.74
CA ILE A 195 -3.92 21.15 -37.10
C ILE A 195 -2.47 20.80 -36.68
N GLN A 196 -1.55 21.67 -37.08
CA GLN A 196 -0.15 21.52 -36.62
C GLN A 196 -0.07 21.71 -35.11
N VAL A 197 0.49 20.73 -34.41
CA VAL A 197 0.58 20.70 -32.95
C VAL A 197 2.05 20.77 -32.56
N ASP A 198 2.37 21.60 -31.57
CA ASP A 198 3.71 21.66 -31.01
C ASP A 198 4.10 20.34 -30.32
N GLU A 199 5.38 19.95 -30.39
CA GLU A 199 5.88 18.71 -29.75
C GLU A 199 5.66 18.74 -28.23
N SER A 200 5.64 19.94 -27.61
CA SER A 200 5.35 20.13 -26.18
C SER A 200 3.90 19.81 -25.80
N GLU A 201 2.96 19.84 -26.74
CA GLU A 201 1.56 19.50 -26.52
C GLU A 201 1.31 17.98 -26.58
N LYS A 202 2.28 17.22 -27.06
CA LYS A 202 2.16 15.76 -27.18
C LYS A 202 2.15 15.10 -25.82
N PRO A 203 1.08 14.37 -25.48
CA PRO A 203 1.06 13.69 -24.19
C PRO A 203 2.14 12.60 -24.13
N ALA A 204 2.81 12.49 -22.97
CA ALA A 204 3.86 11.48 -22.76
C ALA A 204 3.34 10.05 -23.01
N VAL A 205 2.07 9.81 -22.74
CA VAL A 205 1.34 8.57 -23.06
C VAL A 205 -0.04 8.95 -23.56
N SER A 206 -0.39 8.53 -24.79
CA SER A 206 -1.75 8.72 -25.30
C SER A 206 -2.72 7.77 -24.60
N LEU A 207 -3.72 8.33 -23.94
CA LEU A 207 -4.75 7.58 -23.24
C LEU A 207 -6.08 7.64 -24.02
N ARG A 208 -6.79 6.51 -24.03
CA ARG A 208 -8.19 6.49 -24.48
C ARG A 208 -9.11 7.09 -23.43
N ASN A 209 -10.32 7.37 -23.78
CA ASN A 209 -11.37 7.67 -22.81
C ASN A 209 -11.75 6.41 -22.02
N PHE A 210 -11.83 6.56 -20.69
CA PHE A 210 -12.30 5.55 -19.77
C PHE A 210 -13.65 5.96 -19.18
N SER A 211 -14.57 5.01 -19.05
CA SER A 211 -15.83 5.22 -18.31
C SER A 211 -15.56 5.45 -16.83
N ASP A 212 -16.52 5.97 -16.09
CA ASP A 212 -16.41 6.19 -14.65
C ASP A 212 -16.17 4.87 -13.92
N PHE A 213 -16.77 3.79 -14.39
CA PHE A 213 -16.59 2.47 -13.81
C PHE A 213 -15.21 1.88 -14.09
N GLU A 214 -14.62 2.08 -15.26
CA GLU A 214 -13.24 1.66 -15.55
C GLU A 214 -12.22 2.45 -14.72
N ILE A 215 -12.47 3.74 -14.50
CA ILE A 215 -11.66 4.55 -13.59
C ILE A 215 -11.79 4.01 -12.16
N ALA A 216 -13.00 3.73 -11.71
CA ALA A 216 -13.25 3.15 -10.39
C ALA A 216 -12.55 1.81 -10.19
N GLN A 217 -12.58 0.91 -11.20
CA GLN A 217 -11.86 -0.37 -11.13
C GLN A 217 -10.36 -0.18 -10.97
N THR A 218 -9.76 0.77 -11.69
CA THR A 218 -8.32 1.05 -11.61
C THR A 218 -7.93 1.61 -10.25
N VAL A 219 -8.68 2.59 -9.76
CA VAL A 219 -8.43 3.21 -8.45
C VAL A 219 -8.72 2.23 -7.32
N PHE A 220 -9.73 1.37 -7.46
CA PHE A 220 -9.97 0.29 -6.49
C PHE A 220 -8.80 -0.69 -6.43
N THR A 221 -8.13 -0.97 -7.56
CA THR A 221 -6.91 -1.79 -7.55
C THR A 221 -5.79 -1.13 -6.76
N PHE A 222 -5.65 0.22 -6.82
CA PHE A 222 -4.67 0.92 -5.99
C PHE A 222 -5.00 0.80 -4.50
N LEU A 223 -6.26 0.98 -4.12
CA LEU A 223 -6.70 0.77 -2.73
C LEU A 223 -6.47 -0.68 -2.30
N PHE A 224 -6.84 -1.64 -3.15
CA PHE A 224 -6.65 -3.07 -2.90
C PHE A 224 -5.18 -3.42 -2.65
N ALA A 225 -4.27 -2.92 -3.47
CA ALA A 225 -2.85 -3.17 -3.32
C ALA A 225 -2.23 -2.47 -2.11
N SER A 226 -2.72 -1.27 -1.76
CA SER A 226 -2.14 -0.46 -0.69
C SER A 226 -2.67 -0.81 0.69
N GLN A 227 -3.97 -1.11 0.84
CA GLN A 227 -4.63 -1.14 2.14
C GLN A 227 -3.99 -2.10 3.15
N ASP A 228 -3.85 -3.37 2.81
CA ASP A 228 -3.29 -4.34 3.76
C ASP A 228 -1.77 -4.25 3.85
N ALA A 229 -1.08 -4.01 2.73
CA ALA A 229 0.37 -3.90 2.71
C ALA A 229 0.89 -2.70 3.51
N THR A 230 0.29 -1.50 3.34
CA THR A 230 0.74 -0.32 4.09
C THR A 230 0.27 -0.35 5.55
N SER A 231 -0.89 -0.95 5.84
CA SER A 231 -1.35 -1.13 7.22
C SER A 231 -0.43 -2.08 8.00
N SER A 232 0.01 -3.17 7.35
CA SER A 232 1.01 -4.10 7.91
C SER A 232 2.32 -3.35 8.21
N ALA A 233 2.89 -2.67 7.21
CA ALA A 233 4.14 -1.91 7.39
C ALA A 233 4.01 -0.84 8.48
N CYS A 234 2.88 -0.12 8.52
CA CYS A 234 2.58 0.89 9.53
C CYS A 234 2.56 0.28 10.94
N THR A 235 1.86 -0.84 11.12
CA THR A 235 1.73 -1.50 12.43
C THR A 235 3.09 -1.93 12.95
N TRP A 236 3.89 -2.63 12.13
CA TRP A 236 5.24 -3.03 12.49
C TRP A 236 6.15 -1.84 12.76
N LEU A 237 6.05 -0.77 11.95
CA LEU A 237 6.87 0.43 12.12
C LEU A 237 6.60 1.11 13.47
N PHE A 238 5.34 1.29 13.86
CA PHE A 238 5.00 1.89 15.16
C PHE A 238 5.42 0.99 16.33
N GLN A 239 5.22 -0.33 16.23
CA GLN A 239 5.67 -1.27 17.25
C GLN A 239 7.19 -1.22 17.43
N ILE A 240 7.95 -1.41 16.35
CA ILE A 240 9.43 -1.40 16.40
C ILE A 240 9.97 -0.07 16.93
N MET A 241 9.37 1.06 16.53
CA MET A 241 9.81 2.37 17.02
C MET A 241 9.51 2.57 18.51
N ALA A 242 8.44 1.98 19.04
CA ALA A 242 8.17 1.95 20.49
C ALA A 242 9.17 1.08 21.24
N ASP A 243 9.56 -0.06 20.67
CA ASP A 243 10.53 -1.00 21.26
C ASP A 243 11.98 -0.51 21.13
N CYS A 244 12.24 0.43 20.25
CA CYS A 244 13.57 1.01 19.99
C CYS A 244 13.57 2.54 20.16
N PRO A 245 13.39 3.07 21.38
CA PRO A 245 13.24 4.51 21.61
C PRO A 245 14.45 5.34 21.18
N ASP A 246 15.66 4.77 21.22
CA ASP A 246 16.87 5.45 20.75
C ASP A 246 16.84 5.67 19.22
N LEU A 247 16.30 4.73 18.46
CA LEU A 247 16.14 4.87 17.02
C LEU A 247 15.04 5.89 16.70
N LEU A 248 13.95 5.90 17.46
CA LEU A 248 12.89 6.90 17.34
C LEU A 248 13.42 8.31 17.66
N ALA A 249 14.30 8.44 18.65
CA ALA A 249 14.95 9.72 18.99
C ALA A 249 15.79 10.24 17.81
N LYS A 250 16.55 9.39 17.14
CA LYS A 250 17.32 9.77 15.94
C LYS A 250 16.41 10.20 14.76
N VAL A 251 15.28 9.50 14.53
CA VAL A 251 14.27 9.92 13.53
C VAL A 251 13.76 11.32 13.84
N ARG A 252 13.43 11.57 15.09
CA ARG A 252 12.95 12.86 15.59
C ARG A 252 13.97 13.96 15.38
N GLU A 253 15.22 13.73 15.81
CA GLU A 253 16.33 14.66 15.65
C GLU A 253 16.55 15.04 14.18
N GLU A 254 16.60 14.05 13.28
CA GLU A 254 16.71 14.29 11.84
C GLU A 254 15.58 15.17 11.34
N ASN A 255 14.32 14.82 11.67
CA ASN A 255 13.15 15.54 11.19
C ASN A 255 13.09 16.99 11.69
N LEU A 256 13.40 17.24 12.96
CA LEU A 256 13.46 18.59 13.52
C LEU A 256 14.60 19.39 12.90
N ARG A 257 15.80 18.80 12.79
CA ARG A 257 16.98 19.46 12.18
C ARG A 257 16.69 19.89 10.74
N LEU A 258 16.12 19.00 9.92
CA LEU A 258 15.79 19.30 8.52
C LEU A 258 14.73 20.40 8.36
N ARG A 259 13.92 20.62 9.38
CA ARG A 259 12.90 21.67 9.44
C ARG A 259 13.36 22.94 10.18
N GLY A 260 14.64 23.05 10.54
CA GLY A 260 15.13 24.19 11.32
C GLY A 260 14.53 24.31 12.71
N GLY A 261 14.06 23.20 13.30
CA GLY A 261 13.41 23.16 14.61
C GLY A 261 11.90 23.41 14.61
N ASP A 262 11.29 23.77 13.48
CA ASP A 262 9.85 23.99 13.39
C ASP A 262 9.11 22.75 12.91
N LYS A 263 8.39 22.08 13.83
CA LYS A 263 7.58 20.88 13.53
C LYS A 263 6.42 21.13 12.55
N ASN A 264 6.07 22.41 12.28
CA ASN A 264 4.97 22.79 11.40
C ASN A 264 5.38 23.00 9.94
N VAL A 265 6.66 22.98 9.62
CA VAL A 265 7.12 23.04 8.22
C VAL A 265 6.48 21.89 7.43
N PRO A 266 5.72 22.19 6.35
CA PRO A 266 5.01 21.15 5.60
C PRO A 266 5.98 20.23 4.86
N PHE A 267 5.51 19.06 4.50
CA PHE A 267 6.28 18.16 3.67
C PHE A 267 6.46 18.70 2.25
N SER A 268 7.66 18.50 1.72
CA SER A 268 7.99 18.61 0.31
C SER A 268 8.77 17.37 -0.11
N MET A 269 8.87 17.11 -1.41
CA MET A 269 9.71 16.00 -1.89
C MET A 269 11.18 16.20 -1.53
N ASP A 270 11.70 17.44 -1.61
CA ASP A 270 13.07 17.73 -1.22
C ASP A 270 13.34 17.41 0.25
N LEU A 271 12.39 17.75 1.12
CA LEU A 271 12.47 17.43 2.54
C LEU A 271 12.47 15.90 2.76
N LEU A 272 11.54 15.17 2.14
CA LEU A 272 11.45 13.71 2.27
C LEU A 272 12.70 13.02 1.71
N GLU A 273 13.22 13.48 0.58
CA GLU A 273 14.45 12.93 -0.03
C GLU A 273 15.69 13.18 0.83
N SER A 274 15.69 14.22 1.66
CA SER A 274 16.75 14.55 2.61
C SER A 274 16.72 13.74 3.90
N MET A 275 15.63 13.03 4.20
CA MET A 275 15.46 12.20 5.40
C MET A 275 16.20 10.85 5.24
N THR A 276 17.51 10.85 5.40
CA THR A 276 18.35 9.66 5.16
C THR A 276 18.17 8.60 6.23
N TYR A 277 18.12 8.99 7.50
CA TYR A 277 17.93 8.06 8.62
C TYR A 277 16.50 7.52 8.67
N THR A 278 15.50 8.38 8.53
CA THR A 278 14.09 7.97 8.45
C THR A 278 13.86 6.99 7.30
N ARG A 279 14.53 7.20 6.16
CA ARG A 279 14.52 6.26 5.03
C ARG A 279 15.12 4.91 5.40
N ALA A 280 16.25 4.92 6.12
CA ALA A 280 16.90 3.70 6.59
C ALA A 280 16.00 2.89 7.54
N ILE A 281 15.31 3.55 8.47
CA ILE A 281 14.30 2.94 9.35
C ILE A 281 13.19 2.28 8.52
N VAL A 282 12.61 2.99 7.56
CA VAL A 282 11.52 2.46 6.72
C VAL A 282 12.00 1.27 5.89
N LYS A 283 13.19 1.35 5.29
CA LYS A 283 13.78 0.23 4.54
C LYS A 283 14.02 -0.98 5.43
N GLU A 284 14.57 -0.76 6.61
CA GLU A 284 14.82 -1.87 7.55
C GLU A 284 13.51 -2.49 8.04
N THR A 285 12.49 -1.70 8.33
CA THR A 285 11.16 -2.23 8.66
C THR A 285 10.62 -3.13 7.55
N LEU A 286 10.71 -2.67 6.30
CA LEU A 286 10.24 -3.43 5.14
C LEU A 286 11.09 -4.67 4.84
N ARG A 287 12.39 -4.68 5.18
CA ARG A 287 13.25 -5.86 5.09
C ARG A 287 12.93 -6.86 6.20
N TYR A 288 12.88 -6.37 7.44
CA TYR A 288 12.71 -7.18 8.66
C TYR A 288 11.31 -7.79 8.75
N ARG A 289 10.28 -7.03 8.35
CA ARG A 289 8.88 -7.45 8.32
C ARG A 289 8.27 -7.12 6.94
N PRO A 290 8.67 -7.82 5.85
CA PRO A 290 8.12 -7.54 4.52
C PRO A 290 6.62 -7.81 4.49
N PRO A 291 5.77 -6.80 4.21
CA PRO A 291 4.32 -6.95 4.33
C PRO A 291 3.74 -8.08 3.48
N VAL A 292 4.25 -8.26 2.27
CA VAL A 292 3.82 -9.30 1.33
C VAL A 292 4.96 -10.29 1.15
N ILE A 293 4.87 -11.43 1.79
CA ILE A 293 5.93 -12.46 1.76
C ILE A 293 5.77 -13.47 0.63
N MET A 294 4.58 -13.58 0.03
CA MET A 294 4.25 -14.54 -1.01
C MET A 294 3.38 -13.91 -2.09
N VAL A 295 3.72 -14.13 -3.35
CA VAL A 295 2.93 -13.67 -4.51
C VAL A 295 2.68 -14.85 -5.44
N PRO A 296 1.43 -15.30 -5.63
CA PRO A 296 1.14 -16.44 -6.48
C PRO A 296 1.30 -16.12 -7.97
N TYR A 297 1.88 -17.08 -8.71
CA TYR A 297 2.04 -17.10 -10.15
C TYR A 297 1.47 -18.37 -10.74
N LEU A 298 0.96 -18.30 -11.95
CA LEU A 298 0.49 -19.44 -12.73
C LEU A 298 1.51 -19.76 -13.84
N ALA A 299 1.91 -21.02 -13.95
CA ALA A 299 2.74 -21.50 -15.05
C ALA A 299 1.95 -21.55 -16.36
N LYS A 300 2.31 -20.71 -17.35
CA LYS A 300 1.69 -20.65 -18.69
C LYS A 300 2.12 -21.83 -19.58
N LYS A 301 3.29 -22.39 -19.31
CA LYS A 301 3.89 -23.56 -19.95
C LYS A 301 4.84 -24.25 -18.97
N ASP A 302 5.35 -25.43 -19.31
CA ASP A 302 6.35 -26.13 -18.50
C ASP A 302 7.54 -25.19 -18.24
N PHE A 303 7.89 -25.00 -16.98
CA PHE A 303 8.91 -24.06 -16.54
C PHE A 303 10.06 -24.75 -15.81
N PRO A 304 11.23 -24.90 -16.45
CA PRO A 304 12.42 -25.46 -15.80
C PRO A 304 12.96 -24.46 -14.79
N ILE A 305 12.59 -24.63 -13.52
CA ILE A 305 12.96 -23.70 -12.45
C ILE A 305 14.35 -23.96 -11.89
N THR A 306 14.76 -25.26 -11.86
CA THR A 306 16.13 -25.72 -11.59
C THR A 306 16.55 -26.75 -12.63
N GLU A 307 17.80 -27.21 -12.60
CA GLU A 307 18.30 -28.26 -13.49
C GLU A 307 17.55 -29.59 -13.29
N GLY A 308 17.14 -29.87 -12.04
CA GLY A 308 16.45 -31.12 -11.68
C GLY A 308 14.93 -31.02 -11.56
N TYR A 309 14.33 -29.80 -11.73
CA TYR A 309 12.90 -29.65 -11.50
C TYR A 309 12.21 -28.71 -12.48
N THR A 310 11.16 -29.23 -13.12
CA THR A 310 10.30 -28.47 -14.04
C THR A 310 8.88 -28.38 -13.50
N VAL A 311 8.42 -27.17 -13.26
CA VAL A 311 7.02 -26.88 -12.90
C VAL A 311 6.14 -27.09 -14.12
N LYS A 312 5.08 -27.88 -13.97
CA LYS A 312 4.16 -28.19 -15.07
C LYS A 312 3.24 -27.01 -15.39
N LYS A 313 2.88 -26.88 -16.67
CA LYS A 313 1.85 -25.93 -17.12
C LYS A 313 0.59 -26.07 -16.27
N GLY A 314 0.01 -24.93 -15.88
CA GLY A 314 -1.20 -24.86 -15.05
C GLY A 314 -0.96 -24.96 -13.55
N SER A 315 0.28 -25.25 -13.10
CA SER A 315 0.61 -25.24 -11.68
C SER A 315 0.72 -23.83 -11.14
N MET A 316 0.27 -23.63 -9.90
CA MET A 316 0.54 -22.42 -9.14
C MET A 316 1.95 -22.49 -8.53
N ILE A 317 2.68 -21.39 -8.64
CA ILE A 317 3.99 -21.20 -8.04
C ILE A 317 3.87 -20.03 -7.07
N ILE A 318 4.24 -20.23 -5.81
CA ILE A 318 4.16 -19.19 -4.78
C ILE A 318 5.58 -18.87 -4.29
N PRO A 319 6.32 -17.97 -5.00
CA PRO A 319 7.64 -17.56 -4.54
C PRO A 319 7.54 -16.76 -3.25
N SER A 320 8.32 -17.14 -2.24
CA SER A 320 8.49 -16.36 -1.02
C SER A 320 9.66 -15.37 -1.16
N VAL A 321 9.45 -14.13 -0.70
CA VAL A 321 10.52 -13.13 -0.63
C VAL A 321 11.29 -13.18 0.68
N TRP A 322 10.76 -13.83 1.71
CA TRP A 322 11.34 -13.93 3.04
C TRP A 322 12.80 -14.44 3.04
N PRO A 323 13.13 -15.57 2.37
CA PRO A 323 14.51 -16.03 2.35
C PRO A 323 15.50 -15.05 1.72
N ALA A 324 15.04 -14.17 0.81
CA ALA A 324 15.90 -13.19 0.19
C ALA A 324 16.16 -11.98 1.11
N THR A 325 15.15 -11.54 1.86
CA THR A 325 15.27 -10.42 2.81
C THR A 325 15.95 -10.83 4.12
N HIS A 326 16.05 -12.15 4.40
CA HIS A 326 16.71 -12.71 5.59
C HIS A 326 17.95 -13.56 5.23
N ASP A 327 18.51 -13.37 4.05
CA ASP A 327 19.73 -14.03 3.62
C ASP A 327 20.94 -13.44 4.40
N PRO A 328 21.66 -14.24 5.24
CA PRO A 328 22.78 -13.74 6.05
C PRO A 328 23.99 -13.31 5.21
N GLU A 329 24.11 -13.81 3.98
CA GLU A 329 25.17 -13.35 3.06
C GLU A 329 24.90 -11.93 2.54
N ALA A 330 23.62 -11.59 2.36
CA ALA A 330 23.20 -10.28 1.89
C ALA A 330 23.00 -9.27 3.06
N TYR A 331 22.46 -9.76 4.16
CA TYR A 331 22.12 -8.98 5.33
C TYR A 331 22.68 -9.67 6.59
N PRO A 332 23.92 -9.38 7.01
CA PRO A 332 24.51 -9.95 8.23
C PRO A 332 23.58 -9.75 9.43
N ASN A 333 23.43 -10.77 10.27
CA ASN A 333 22.47 -10.81 11.40
C ASN A 333 21.05 -10.42 10.94
N PRO A 334 20.42 -11.19 10.03
CA PRO A 334 19.19 -10.77 9.38
C PRO A 334 17.99 -10.64 10.34
N ASP A 335 18.03 -11.33 11.47
CA ASP A 335 16.98 -11.31 12.51
C ASP A 335 17.18 -10.16 13.50
N THR A 336 18.14 -9.27 13.28
CA THR A 336 18.35 -8.03 14.05
C THR A 336 17.84 -6.84 13.24
N PHE A 337 17.03 -5.98 13.89
CA PHE A 337 16.60 -4.72 13.29
C PHE A 337 17.76 -3.71 13.38
N ASP A 338 18.41 -3.43 12.27
CA ASP A 338 19.57 -2.55 12.20
C ASP A 338 19.50 -1.60 11.00
N PRO A 339 19.00 -0.37 11.17
CA PRO A 339 18.90 0.61 10.09
C PRO A 339 20.26 1.11 9.59
N GLU A 340 21.34 0.98 10.39
CA GLU A 340 22.67 1.46 9.99
C GLU A 340 23.19 0.69 8.76
N ARG A 341 22.74 -0.53 8.51
CA ARG A 341 23.07 -1.30 7.29
C ARG A 341 22.70 -0.59 5.99
N TRP A 342 21.72 0.35 6.03
CA TRP A 342 21.30 1.15 4.88
C TRP A 342 22.07 2.45 4.75
N ILE A 343 22.81 2.87 5.78
CA ILE A 343 23.59 4.11 5.81
C ILE A 343 25.07 3.81 5.56
N THR A 344 25.65 2.92 6.35
CA THR A 344 27.10 2.63 6.38
C THR A 344 27.46 1.27 5.81
N GLY A 345 26.50 0.36 5.72
CA GLY A 345 26.68 -1.00 5.26
C GLY A 345 26.47 -1.18 3.75
N ASP A 346 26.48 -2.45 3.32
CA ASP A 346 26.31 -2.84 1.92
C ASP A 346 24.87 -3.15 1.50
N ALA A 347 23.89 -2.92 2.39
CA ALA A 347 22.49 -3.27 2.13
C ALA A 347 21.91 -2.58 0.88
N GLU A 348 22.31 -1.34 0.59
CA GLU A 348 21.91 -0.63 -0.64
C GLU A 348 22.40 -1.33 -1.92
N LYS A 349 23.48 -2.09 -1.86
CA LYS A 349 24.05 -2.83 -3.00
C LYS A 349 23.34 -4.17 -3.24
N GLN A 350 22.50 -4.64 -2.27
CA GLN A 350 21.85 -5.95 -2.32
C GLN A 350 20.59 -5.97 -3.20
N VAL A 351 20.66 -5.40 -4.40
CA VAL A 351 19.54 -5.30 -5.36
C VAL A 351 18.94 -6.67 -5.69
N LYS A 352 19.74 -7.75 -5.62
CA LYS A 352 19.25 -9.11 -5.90
C LYS A 352 18.38 -9.65 -4.79
N ASN A 353 18.61 -9.24 -3.56
CA ASN A 353 17.94 -9.72 -2.34
C ASN A 353 16.84 -8.77 -1.88
N TRP A 354 16.85 -7.50 -2.33
CA TRP A 354 15.78 -6.53 -2.07
C TRP A 354 14.56 -6.83 -2.94
N LEU A 355 13.77 -7.83 -2.51
CA LEU A 355 12.58 -8.31 -3.24
C LEU A 355 11.26 -7.85 -2.62
N VAL A 356 11.28 -6.94 -1.65
CA VAL A 356 10.09 -6.44 -0.93
C VAL A 356 9.01 -5.94 -1.89
N PHE A 357 9.41 -5.31 -2.97
CA PHE A 357 8.52 -4.77 -4.00
C PHE A 357 8.47 -5.62 -5.28
N GLY A 358 8.99 -6.84 -5.19
CA GLY A 358 9.13 -7.71 -6.36
C GLY A 358 10.17 -7.22 -7.35
N THR A 359 10.16 -7.79 -8.55
CA THR A 359 11.05 -7.41 -9.66
C THR A 359 10.41 -7.85 -10.99
N GLY A 360 10.98 -7.43 -12.12
CA GLY A 360 10.48 -7.76 -13.45
C GLY A 360 9.28 -6.92 -13.88
N PRO A 361 8.52 -7.37 -14.89
CA PRO A 361 7.44 -6.58 -15.48
C PRO A 361 6.32 -6.18 -14.51
N HIS A 362 6.12 -6.99 -13.46
CA HIS A 362 5.07 -6.79 -12.46
C HIS A 362 5.59 -6.24 -11.12
N TYR A 363 6.80 -5.62 -11.10
CA TYR A 363 7.29 -4.95 -9.89
C TYR A 363 6.27 -3.91 -9.37
N CYS A 364 6.30 -3.61 -8.08
CA CYS A 364 5.32 -2.72 -7.45
C CYS A 364 5.27 -1.34 -8.09
N LEU A 365 4.10 -0.93 -8.57
CA LEU A 365 3.88 0.41 -9.12
C LEU A 365 3.97 1.49 -8.03
N GLY A 366 3.51 1.17 -6.81
CA GLY A 366 3.45 2.09 -5.68
C GLY A 366 4.70 2.09 -4.80
N GLN A 367 5.84 1.52 -5.22
CA GLN A 367 7.04 1.41 -4.38
C GLN A 367 7.46 2.75 -3.78
N THR A 368 7.63 3.77 -4.60
CA THR A 368 8.05 5.11 -4.16
C THR A 368 6.99 5.73 -3.26
N TYR A 369 5.73 5.66 -3.66
CA TYR A 369 4.60 6.13 -2.86
C TYR A 369 4.57 5.50 -1.45
N ALA A 370 4.68 4.17 -1.36
CA ALA A 370 4.62 3.47 -0.09
C ALA A 370 5.77 3.87 0.85
N GLN A 371 7.00 3.96 0.35
CA GLN A 371 8.14 4.36 1.15
C GLN A 371 8.02 5.80 1.63
N LEU A 372 7.68 6.74 0.75
CA LEU A 372 7.51 8.15 1.11
C LEU A 372 6.36 8.37 2.10
N ASN A 373 5.26 7.62 1.93
CA ASN A 373 4.14 7.66 2.85
C ASN A 373 4.54 7.22 4.27
N LEU A 374 5.27 6.11 4.40
CA LEU A 374 5.77 5.63 5.70
C LEU A 374 6.79 6.61 6.30
N MET A 375 7.68 7.19 5.48
CA MET A 375 8.65 8.20 5.93
C MET A 375 7.96 9.46 6.45
N ALA A 376 7.01 9.99 5.69
CA ALA A 376 6.25 11.17 6.08
C ALA A 376 5.47 10.93 7.38
N MET A 377 4.80 9.79 7.47
CA MET A 377 4.00 9.41 8.63
C MET A 377 4.86 9.29 9.90
N ILE A 378 5.93 8.48 9.87
CA ILE A 378 6.75 8.27 11.08
C ILE A 378 7.57 9.51 11.43
N GLY A 379 8.05 10.25 10.43
CA GLY A 379 8.73 11.52 10.64
C GLY A 379 7.85 12.53 11.37
N LYS A 380 6.59 12.68 10.93
CA LYS A 380 5.64 13.58 11.59
C LYS A 380 5.23 13.06 12.98
N ALA A 381 4.90 11.77 13.09
CA ALA A 381 4.55 11.16 14.36
C ALA A 381 5.66 11.35 15.40
N SER A 382 6.92 11.16 15.03
CA SER A 382 8.06 11.31 15.92
C SER A 382 8.19 12.69 16.55
N MET A 383 7.68 13.75 15.89
CA MET A 383 7.73 15.13 16.39
C MET A 383 6.50 15.53 17.22
N GLU A 384 5.36 14.87 17.01
CA GLU A 384 4.08 15.26 17.61
C GLU A 384 3.63 14.33 18.73
N LEU A 385 4.11 13.08 18.71
CA LEU A 385 3.66 12.00 19.59
C LEU A 385 4.83 11.34 20.32
N ASP A 386 4.56 10.89 21.52
CA ASP A 386 5.30 9.82 22.19
C ASP A 386 4.35 8.61 22.34
N TRP A 387 4.90 7.40 22.27
CA TRP A 387 4.10 6.19 22.45
C TRP A 387 4.92 5.05 23.04
N VAL A 388 4.24 4.17 23.77
CA VAL A 388 4.83 3.02 24.44
C VAL A 388 4.11 1.75 23.98
N HIS A 389 4.88 0.72 23.69
CA HIS A 389 4.37 -0.62 23.41
C HIS A 389 4.26 -1.43 24.71
N TYR A 390 3.18 -2.18 24.82
CA TYR A 390 2.93 -3.10 25.93
C TYR A 390 2.97 -4.53 25.39
N PRO A 391 4.17 -5.15 25.34
CA PRO A 391 4.36 -6.43 24.68
C PRO A 391 3.60 -7.55 25.37
N THR A 392 3.12 -8.49 24.59
CA THR A 392 2.54 -9.76 25.02
C THR A 392 3.43 -10.90 24.57
N PRO A 393 3.25 -12.14 25.05
CA PRO A 393 4.04 -13.28 24.61
C PRO A 393 4.02 -13.55 23.10
N VAL A 394 3.09 -12.92 22.36
CA VAL A 394 2.89 -13.12 20.92
C VAL A 394 3.12 -11.87 20.08
N SER A 395 3.67 -10.79 20.66
CA SER A 395 3.91 -9.51 19.94
C SER A 395 4.83 -9.66 18.73
N GLU A 396 5.79 -10.59 18.81
CA GLU A 396 6.75 -10.86 17.72
C GLU A 396 6.28 -11.98 16.79
N ASP A 397 5.23 -12.70 17.13
CA ASP A 397 4.68 -13.74 16.28
C ASP A 397 4.03 -13.15 15.06
N ILE A 398 4.30 -13.80 13.91
CA ILE A 398 3.79 -13.34 12.62
C ILE A 398 2.55 -14.13 12.25
N GLU A 399 1.43 -13.45 12.10
CA GLU A 399 0.27 -14.02 11.44
C GLU A 399 0.28 -13.65 9.96
N VAL A 400 0.15 -14.66 9.10
CA VAL A 400 0.06 -14.47 7.65
C VAL A 400 -1.41 -14.53 7.25
N PHE A 401 -1.92 -13.37 6.83
CA PHE A 401 -3.22 -13.27 6.22
C PHE A 401 -3.06 -13.02 4.71
N ALA A 402 -3.47 -11.89 4.12
CA ALA A 402 -3.00 -11.49 2.79
C ALA A 402 -1.61 -10.84 2.88
N THR A 403 -1.31 -10.27 4.03
CA THR A 403 -0.06 -9.64 4.45
C THR A 403 0.32 -10.13 5.84
N ILE A 404 1.50 -9.78 6.33
CA ILE A 404 1.93 -10.14 7.68
C ILE A 404 1.55 -9.06 8.69
N PHE A 405 1.03 -9.47 9.83
CA PHE A 405 0.76 -8.62 10.98
C PHE A 405 1.34 -9.24 12.25
N PRO A 406 1.53 -8.46 13.35
CA PRO A 406 1.65 -9.04 14.70
C PRO A 406 0.44 -9.93 14.94
N GLN A 407 0.64 -11.06 15.63
CA GLN A 407 -0.38 -12.14 15.68
C GLN A 407 -1.79 -11.61 15.98
N VAL A 408 -2.67 -11.85 15.03
CA VAL A 408 -4.09 -11.47 15.06
C VAL A 408 -4.90 -12.73 14.99
N SER A 409 -5.51 -13.18 16.06
CA SER A 409 -6.39 -14.35 15.98
C SER A 409 -7.57 -14.10 15.05
N PHE A 410 -7.49 -14.64 13.84
CA PHE A 410 -8.51 -14.48 12.78
C PHE A 410 -9.84 -15.15 13.13
N LEU A 411 -9.82 -16.20 13.94
CA LEU A 411 -11.04 -16.90 14.38
C LEU A 411 -12.03 -15.96 15.10
N PHE A 412 -11.52 -14.90 15.73
CA PHE A 412 -12.30 -13.99 16.55
C PHE A 412 -13.21 -13.04 15.77
N ARG A 413 -12.85 -12.64 14.54
CA ARG A 413 -13.73 -11.74 13.74
C ARG A 413 -15.01 -12.39 13.27
N ILE A 414 -15.09 -13.73 13.27
CA ILE A 414 -16.33 -14.46 13.01
C ILE A 414 -17.09 -14.73 14.32
N LEU A 415 -16.39 -14.73 15.44
CA LEU A 415 -16.87 -15.15 16.76
C LEU A 415 -16.95 -14.01 17.80
N ASP A 416 -16.94 -12.75 17.41
CA ASP A 416 -17.15 -11.58 18.32
C ASP A 416 -18.47 -11.68 19.14
N ARG A 417 -19.15 -12.80 19.07
CA ARG A 417 -20.34 -13.14 19.83
C ARG A 417 -20.12 -14.24 20.88
N ILE A 418 -18.88 -14.72 21.09
CA ILE A 418 -18.58 -15.75 22.12
C ILE A 418 -17.63 -15.15 23.17
N PRO A 419 -18.10 -14.92 24.41
CA PRO A 419 -17.36 -14.17 25.44
C PRO A 419 -16.16 -14.88 26.11
N ASP A 420 -15.86 -16.15 25.85
CA ASP A 420 -15.06 -16.99 26.74
C ASP A 420 -13.84 -17.70 26.14
N ALA A 421 -13.14 -17.11 25.18
CA ALA A 421 -11.86 -17.69 24.76
C ALA A 421 -10.69 -16.81 25.27
N ASN A 422 -9.91 -17.33 26.23
CA ASN A 422 -8.68 -16.77 26.76
C ASN A 422 -7.55 -16.76 25.71
N TYR A 423 -7.74 -16.11 24.56
CA TYR A 423 -6.67 -15.89 23.58
C TYR A 423 -6.05 -14.51 23.80
N VAL A 424 -4.73 -14.50 24.00
CA VAL A 424 -3.96 -13.25 24.04
C VAL A 424 -3.94 -12.66 22.66
N GLN A 425 -4.68 -11.55 22.44
CA GLN A 425 -4.64 -10.77 21.22
C GLN A 425 -3.66 -9.63 21.43
N ASP A 426 -2.60 -9.56 20.63
CA ASP A 426 -1.69 -8.44 20.68
C ASP A 426 -2.20 -7.25 19.85
N HIS A 427 -2.34 -7.42 18.55
CA HIS A 427 -2.75 -6.36 17.62
C HIS A 427 -1.97 -5.05 17.81
N CYS A 428 -0.70 -5.13 18.26
CA CYS A 428 0.14 -3.98 18.58
C CYS A 428 -0.50 -3.09 19.67
N LYS A 429 -0.35 -3.49 20.94
CA LYS A 429 -0.90 -2.73 22.08
C LYS A 429 -0.07 -1.50 22.39
N LEU A 430 -0.59 -0.32 22.13
CA LEU A 430 0.11 0.95 22.36
C LEU A 430 -0.71 1.89 23.24
N VAL A 431 -0.01 2.87 23.80
CA VAL A 431 -0.57 4.08 24.41
C VAL A 431 0.16 5.27 23.82
N PHE A 432 -0.58 6.27 23.36
CA PHE A 432 -0.06 7.53 22.80
C PHE A 432 -0.23 8.67 23.79
N THR A 433 0.79 9.54 23.89
CA THR A 433 0.76 10.77 24.67
C THR A 433 1.20 11.95 23.79
N PRO A 434 0.70 13.17 24.07
CA PRO A 434 1.15 14.35 23.35
C PRO A 434 2.61 14.64 23.68
N ARG A 435 3.37 15.05 22.68
CA ARG A 435 4.71 15.54 22.89
C ARG A 435 4.69 17.06 23.04
N PRO A 436 5.40 17.62 24.04
CA PRO A 436 5.54 19.06 24.27
C PRO A 436 6.09 19.85 23.08
#